data_96856181395fab5f454f908165be325a
#
_entry.id   96856181395fab5f454f908165be325a
#
_cell.length_a   1.000
_cell.length_b   1.000
_cell.length_c   1.000
_cell.angle_alpha   90.00
_cell.angle_beta   90.00
_cell.angle_gamma   90.00
#
_symmetry.space_group_name_H-M   'P 1'
#
loop_
_entity.id
_entity.type
_entity.pdbx_description
1 polymer ?
#
loop_
_entity_poly.entity_id
_entity_poly.type
_entity_poly.pdbx_seq_one_letter_code
_entity_poly.pdbx_strand_id
1 'polypeptide(L)'
;MEYDEKLARFRQGHLNPFNKAPLQSQHDQKTGETGEEFQQKGLKLGLSPEEEAEFHCSERTMDLGLAEDHFSRPVGLFLASDVEQLRQAIEECKQRILELPDNSEKQKDAVVRLIHLRLKLQELKDPSEDEPNIRVILEHRFYKEKSKSVKQTCDKCSTIIWGLLQTWYTCTGCSYRCHSKCLNLITKPCVRSKVSHQAEYELSICPETGLDSQDYRCAECRVPISLRGVPSEARQCDYTGLYYCSNCHWNDQAVIPARVIHNWDFEPRKVSRCSMRYLALMVSRPVLKLREINPLLFNYVEELVEIRKLRQDILLMKPYFITCKEAMEARLLLQLQDRQHFVENDDMYSLQDLIDINAGRLSCSLTETHTLFAKHIKLDCERCQAKGFVCELCKEGDVLFPFDSHTSMCMDCSAVFHRDCYYDNSTTCPKCARLNLRKQSLLRDPSVELQA
;
A
#
# COMPACT_ATOMS: atom_id res chain seq x y z
N MET A 1 -23.69 -24.54 -25.40
CA MET A 1 -22.93 -25.09 -24.26
C MET A 1 -21.40 -24.87 -24.38
N GLU A 2 -20.74 -25.41 -25.40
CA GLU A 2 -19.26 -25.27 -25.55
C GLU A 2 -18.79 -23.82 -25.76
N TYR A 3 -19.57 -22.99 -26.41
CA TYR A 3 -19.26 -21.57 -26.63
C TYR A 3 -19.37 -20.73 -25.32
N ASP A 4 -20.37 -21.01 -24.51
CA ASP A 4 -20.57 -20.30 -23.23
C ASP A 4 -19.51 -20.67 -22.20
N GLU A 5 -19.05 -21.93 -22.23
CA GLU A 5 -17.97 -22.40 -21.38
C GLU A 5 -16.62 -21.80 -21.76
N LYS A 6 -16.30 -21.67 -23.02
CA LYS A 6 -15.11 -20.96 -23.53
C LYS A 6 -15.18 -19.48 -23.20
N LEU A 7 -16.34 -18.86 -23.27
CA LEU A 7 -16.56 -17.47 -22.91
C LEU A 7 -16.39 -17.24 -21.39
N ALA A 8 -16.86 -18.18 -20.58
CA ALA A 8 -16.71 -18.14 -19.13
C ALA A 8 -15.23 -18.24 -18.72
N ARG A 9 -14.47 -19.17 -19.30
CA ARG A 9 -13.02 -19.32 -19.06
C ARG A 9 -12.24 -18.08 -19.51
N PHE A 10 -12.60 -17.48 -20.63
CA PHE A 10 -11.99 -16.24 -21.10
C PHE A 10 -12.26 -15.05 -20.17
N ARG A 11 -13.48 -14.95 -19.62
CA ARG A 11 -13.84 -13.92 -18.62
C ARG A 11 -13.04 -14.06 -17.34
N GLN A 12 -12.81 -15.28 -16.87
CA GLN A 12 -12.04 -15.57 -15.66
C GLN A 12 -10.54 -15.24 -15.81
N GLY A 13 -9.93 -15.59 -16.94
CA GLY A 13 -8.47 -15.46 -17.13
C GLY A 13 -7.94 -14.03 -17.17
N HIS A 14 -8.75 -13.07 -17.62
CA HIS A 14 -8.26 -11.72 -17.90
C HIS A 14 -8.59 -10.64 -16.86
N LEU A 15 -9.43 -10.93 -15.88
CA LEU A 15 -9.95 -9.91 -14.95
C LEU A 15 -9.83 -10.29 -13.47
N ASN A 16 -9.40 -11.49 -13.16
CA ASN A 16 -9.29 -11.96 -11.79
C ASN A 16 -7.82 -12.02 -11.34
N PRO A 17 -7.38 -11.18 -10.39
CA PRO A 17 -6.01 -11.21 -9.86
C PRO A 17 -5.68 -12.52 -9.14
N PHE A 18 -6.69 -13.29 -8.73
CA PHE A 18 -6.53 -14.55 -8.00
C PHE A 18 -6.33 -15.77 -8.92
N ASN A 19 -6.52 -15.63 -10.24
CA ASN A 19 -6.36 -16.72 -11.23
C ASN A 19 -4.92 -16.88 -11.75
N LYS A 20 -3.92 -16.41 -11.07
CA LYS A 20 -2.53 -16.73 -11.40
C LYS A 20 -2.27 -18.19 -11.02
N ALA A 21 -2.28 -19.08 -12.01
CA ALA A 21 -1.83 -20.45 -11.84
C ALA A 21 -0.40 -20.47 -11.29
N PRO A 22 -0.07 -21.39 -10.38
CA PRO A 22 1.31 -21.57 -9.92
C PRO A 22 2.16 -21.91 -11.15
N LEU A 23 3.23 -21.13 -11.37
CA LEU A 23 4.27 -21.45 -12.34
C LEU A 23 4.91 -22.77 -11.88
N GLN A 24 4.48 -23.87 -12.50
CA GLN A 24 5.20 -25.13 -12.39
C GLN A 24 6.57 -24.92 -13.03
N SER A 25 7.60 -25.03 -12.20
CA SER A 25 8.98 -25.13 -12.64
C SER A 25 9.15 -26.44 -13.44
N GLN A 26 9.05 -26.35 -14.75
CA GLN A 26 9.53 -27.41 -15.62
C GLN A 26 11.03 -27.20 -15.82
N HIS A 27 11.80 -28.00 -15.10
CA HIS A 27 13.15 -28.37 -15.48
C HIS A 27 13.03 -29.24 -16.74
N ASP A 28 13.42 -28.68 -17.87
CA ASP A 28 13.85 -29.48 -19.01
C ASP A 28 15.09 -28.84 -19.66
N GLN A 29 16.17 -29.62 -19.52
CA GLN A 29 17.39 -29.44 -20.28
C GLN A 29 17.12 -29.65 -21.77
N LYS A 30 17.63 -28.76 -22.61
CA LYS A 30 18.36 -29.14 -23.82
C LYS A 30 19.01 -27.91 -24.50
N THR A 31 20.30 -27.99 -24.54
CA THR A 31 21.31 -27.59 -25.55
C THR A 31 20.80 -27.07 -26.88
N GLY A 32 21.38 -25.96 -27.35
CA GLY A 32 21.40 -25.55 -28.76
C GLY A 32 21.81 -24.09 -28.93
N GLU A 33 23.04 -23.90 -29.34
CA GLU A 33 23.70 -22.67 -29.75
C GLU A 33 22.88 -21.88 -30.79
N THR A 34 22.88 -20.55 -30.67
CA THR A 34 23.43 -19.62 -31.69
C THR A 34 23.20 -18.19 -31.19
N GLY A 35 24.30 -17.41 -31.25
CA GLY A 35 24.36 -16.02 -30.85
C GLY A 35 23.72 -15.10 -31.88
N GLU A 36 23.17 -14.01 -31.41
CA GLU A 36 23.09 -12.75 -32.13
C GLU A 36 23.22 -11.58 -31.16
N GLU A 37 24.31 -10.86 -31.31
CA GLU A 37 24.62 -9.60 -30.67
C GLU A 37 23.56 -8.54 -31.05
N PHE A 38 22.92 -7.92 -30.05
CA PHE A 38 22.27 -6.63 -30.24
C PHE A 38 23.02 -5.54 -29.49
N GLN A 39 23.74 -4.73 -30.29
CA GLN A 39 24.45 -3.54 -29.89
C GLN A 39 23.52 -2.51 -29.26
N GLN A 40 23.75 -2.18 -28.00
CA GLN A 40 23.25 -0.97 -27.37
C GLN A 40 24.00 0.26 -27.90
N LYS A 41 23.36 1.09 -28.71
CA LYS A 41 23.78 2.44 -28.99
C LYS A 41 23.49 3.33 -27.79
N GLY A 42 24.52 3.63 -27.02
CA GLY A 42 24.53 4.68 -26.03
C GLY A 42 24.53 6.07 -26.65
N LEU A 43 23.55 6.88 -26.38
CA LEU A 43 23.59 8.31 -26.61
C LEU A 43 24.34 8.97 -25.44
N LYS A 44 25.59 9.35 -25.70
CA LYS A 44 26.33 10.27 -24.82
C LYS A 44 25.84 11.71 -25.11
N LEU A 45 25.17 12.32 -24.17
CA LEU A 45 25.06 13.77 -24.08
C LEU A 45 26.15 14.26 -23.13
N GLY A 46 27.15 14.93 -23.72
CA GLY A 46 28.18 15.61 -22.99
C GLY A 46 27.65 16.87 -22.32
N LEU A 47 27.89 16.98 -21.04
CA LEU A 47 27.83 18.23 -20.29
C LEU A 47 29.23 18.50 -19.76
N SER A 48 29.73 19.69 -20.11
CA SER A 48 31.01 20.23 -19.70
C SER A 48 31.09 20.47 -18.18
N PRO A 49 32.28 20.35 -17.57
CA PRO A 49 32.48 20.66 -16.17
C PRO A 49 32.86 22.15 -16.05
N GLU A 50 32.07 22.93 -15.37
CA GLU A 50 32.45 24.18 -14.71
C GLU A 50 31.22 24.81 -14.07
N GLU A 51 31.10 24.57 -12.78
CA GLU A 51 30.68 25.50 -11.72
C GLU A 51 30.38 24.70 -10.43
N GLU A 52 31.49 24.43 -9.71
CA GLU A 52 31.41 24.11 -8.29
C GLU A 52 31.03 25.37 -7.53
N ALA A 53 29.73 25.54 -7.27
CA ALA A 53 29.27 26.46 -6.25
C ALA A 53 29.12 25.65 -4.94
N GLU A 54 30.02 25.89 -4.00
CA GLU A 54 29.95 25.43 -2.62
C GLU A 54 28.62 25.82 -1.98
N PHE A 55 27.67 24.87 -1.92
CA PHE A 55 26.52 24.99 -1.05
C PHE A 55 26.90 24.53 0.35
N HIS A 56 27.32 25.47 1.19
CA HIS A 56 27.31 25.32 2.64
C HIS A 56 25.86 25.04 3.06
N CYS A 57 25.52 23.79 3.25
CA CYS A 57 24.29 23.38 3.91
C CYS A 57 24.47 23.63 5.41
N SER A 58 24.08 24.83 5.83
CA SER A 58 23.80 25.12 7.22
C SER A 58 22.68 24.18 7.65
N GLU A 59 22.92 23.35 8.66
CA GLU A 59 21.91 22.62 9.43
C GLU A 59 20.93 23.61 10.07
N ARG A 60 20.03 24.16 9.28
CA ARG A 60 18.76 24.66 9.79
C ARG A 60 17.80 23.48 9.71
N THR A 61 17.50 22.90 10.86
CA THR A 61 16.23 22.24 11.09
C THR A 61 15.20 23.01 10.30
N MET A 62 14.64 22.40 9.24
CA MET A 62 13.48 22.95 8.57
C MET A 62 12.38 23.00 9.61
N ASP A 63 12.27 24.14 10.25
CA ASP A 63 11.07 24.55 10.95
C ASP A 63 10.00 24.60 9.86
N LEU A 64 9.12 23.60 9.82
CA LEU A 64 8.08 23.43 8.80
C LEU A 64 7.01 24.51 8.89
N GLY A 65 7.41 25.70 9.37
CA GLY A 65 6.54 26.89 9.39
C GLY A 65 5.23 26.65 10.14
N LEU A 66 5.24 25.78 11.15
CA LEU A 66 4.16 25.61 12.10
C LEU A 66 4.20 26.74 13.12
N ALA A 67 4.05 27.99 12.65
CA ALA A 67 3.69 29.09 13.53
C ALA A 67 2.35 28.75 14.19
N GLU A 68 2.18 29.13 15.47
CA GLU A 68 0.97 28.87 16.26
C GLU A 68 -0.34 29.22 15.54
N ASP A 69 -0.32 30.17 14.60
CA ASP A 69 -1.45 30.53 13.72
C ASP A 69 -1.92 29.39 12.79
N HIS A 70 -1.14 28.33 12.66
CA HIS A 70 -1.48 27.18 11.80
C HIS A 70 -2.58 26.31 12.41
N PHE A 71 -2.69 26.30 13.74
CA PHE A 71 -3.72 25.56 14.48
C PHE A 71 -5.05 26.31 14.61
N SER A 72 -5.05 27.62 14.41
CA SER A 72 -6.24 28.46 14.51
C SER A 72 -7.01 28.63 13.19
N ARG A 73 -6.46 28.20 12.05
CA ARG A 73 -7.18 28.11 10.76
C ARG A 73 -7.71 26.70 10.55
N PRO A 74 -8.94 26.54 10.01
CA PRO A 74 -9.49 25.23 9.73
C PRO A 74 -8.50 24.38 8.94
N VAL A 75 -8.21 23.20 9.44
CA VAL A 75 -7.30 22.19 8.89
C VAL A 75 -7.64 21.82 7.42
N GLY A 76 -8.81 22.27 6.92
CA GLY A 76 -9.29 22.06 5.58
C GLY A 76 -8.37 22.49 4.44
N LEU A 77 -7.51 23.50 4.62
CA LEU A 77 -6.63 23.98 3.55
C LEU A 77 -5.40 23.07 3.30
N PHE A 78 -4.96 22.31 4.30
CA PHE A 78 -3.87 21.33 4.14
C PHE A 78 -4.38 19.94 3.76
N LEU A 79 -5.61 19.65 4.10
CA LEU A 79 -6.33 18.42 3.71
C LEU A 79 -7.27 18.68 2.52
N ALA A 80 -7.12 19.80 1.80
CA ALA A 80 -7.88 20.08 0.60
C ALA A 80 -7.66 18.94 -0.39
N SER A 81 -8.55 17.97 -0.35
CA SER A 81 -8.65 16.91 -1.35
C SER A 81 -9.34 17.41 -2.61
N ASP A 82 -9.88 18.61 -2.57
CA ASP A 82 -10.61 19.25 -3.66
C ASP A 82 -9.64 20.10 -4.48
N VAL A 83 -9.54 19.79 -5.76
CA VAL A 83 -8.70 20.49 -6.74
C VAL A 83 -9.06 21.97 -6.84
N GLU A 84 -10.34 22.32 -6.67
CA GLU A 84 -10.82 23.70 -6.74
C GLU A 84 -10.33 24.54 -5.55
N GLN A 85 -10.37 23.98 -4.34
CA GLN A 85 -9.83 24.65 -3.14
C GLN A 85 -8.32 24.87 -3.24
N LEU A 86 -7.58 23.93 -3.83
CA LEU A 86 -6.15 24.08 -4.07
C LEU A 86 -5.85 25.17 -5.11
N ARG A 87 -6.66 25.30 -6.16
CA ARG A 87 -6.55 26.39 -7.15
C ARG A 87 -6.79 27.75 -6.50
N GLN A 88 -7.82 27.85 -5.67
CA GLN A 88 -8.10 29.07 -4.93
C GLN A 88 -6.95 29.45 -3.98
N ALA A 89 -6.44 28.47 -3.21
CA ALA A 89 -5.30 28.70 -2.31
C ALA A 89 -4.02 29.12 -3.06
N ILE A 90 -3.81 28.62 -4.28
CA ILE A 90 -2.70 29.03 -5.15
C ILE A 90 -2.86 30.49 -5.58
N GLU A 91 -4.07 30.91 -5.98
CA GLU A 91 -4.32 32.29 -6.37
C GLU A 91 -4.19 33.28 -5.19
N GLU A 92 -4.70 32.92 -4.01
CA GLU A 92 -4.52 33.70 -2.78
C GLU A 92 -3.03 33.84 -2.41
N CYS A 93 -2.25 32.76 -2.57
CA CYS A 93 -0.82 32.77 -2.28
C CYS A 93 -0.05 33.63 -3.26
N LYS A 94 -0.42 33.67 -4.55
CA LYS A 94 0.17 34.57 -5.56
C LYS A 94 -0.10 36.02 -5.23
N GLN A 95 -1.34 36.39 -4.88
CA GLN A 95 -1.69 37.75 -4.50
C GLN A 95 -0.89 38.20 -3.30
N ARG A 96 -0.75 37.36 -2.28
CA ARG A 96 0.05 37.65 -1.08
C ARG A 96 1.53 37.87 -1.40
N ILE A 97 2.11 37.12 -2.36
CA ILE A 97 3.50 37.34 -2.79
C ILE A 97 3.69 38.70 -3.44
N LEU A 98 2.71 39.19 -4.20
CA LEU A 98 2.74 40.50 -4.86
C LEU A 98 2.58 41.68 -3.87
N GLU A 99 1.91 41.45 -2.74
CA GLU A 99 1.69 42.47 -1.69
C GLU A 99 2.87 42.62 -0.71
N LEU A 100 3.76 41.62 -0.66
CA LEU A 100 4.90 41.59 0.27
C LEU A 100 6.10 42.33 -0.32
N PRO A 101 6.94 42.99 0.51
CA PRO A 101 8.18 43.62 0.06
C PRO A 101 9.13 42.62 -0.56
N ASP A 102 9.81 43.02 -1.64
CA ASP A 102 10.77 42.21 -2.35
C ASP A 102 11.90 41.72 -1.43
N ASN A 103 12.23 40.41 -1.55
CA ASN A 103 13.27 39.71 -0.76
C ASN A 103 13.02 39.64 0.76
N SER A 104 11.82 39.93 1.23
CA SER A 104 11.49 39.69 2.65
C SER A 104 11.42 38.20 2.97
N GLU A 105 11.76 37.80 4.21
CA GLU A 105 11.63 36.41 4.68
C GLU A 105 10.18 35.90 4.50
N LYS A 106 9.19 36.74 4.76
CA LYS A 106 7.76 36.44 4.56
C LYS A 106 7.40 36.17 3.09
N GLN A 107 8.06 36.85 2.16
CA GLN A 107 7.88 36.61 0.73
C GLN A 107 8.49 35.26 0.33
N LYS A 108 9.69 34.92 0.85
CA LYS A 108 10.32 33.61 0.61
C LYS A 108 9.45 32.46 1.11
N ASP A 109 8.90 32.58 2.32
CA ASP A 109 7.98 31.58 2.89
C ASP A 109 6.71 31.43 2.05
N ALA A 110 6.15 32.52 1.55
CA ALA A 110 5.00 32.50 0.66
C ALA A 110 5.32 31.82 -0.69
N VAL A 111 6.53 32.00 -1.22
CA VAL A 111 7.00 31.33 -2.45
C VAL A 111 7.17 29.82 -2.22
N VAL A 112 7.77 29.40 -1.10
CA VAL A 112 7.90 27.99 -0.72
C VAL A 112 6.52 27.35 -0.59
N ARG A 113 5.58 28.03 0.06
CA ARG A 113 4.19 27.58 0.18
C ARG A 113 3.51 27.43 -1.17
N LEU A 114 3.71 28.37 -2.09
CA LEU A 114 3.18 28.30 -3.46
C LEU A 114 3.70 27.08 -4.21
N ILE A 115 5.00 26.77 -4.06
CA ILE A 115 5.62 25.59 -4.67
C ILE A 115 4.97 24.32 -4.12
N HIS A 116 4.80 24.18 -2.80
CA HIS A 116 4.15 23.02 -2.19
C HIS A 116 2.69 22.85 -2.65
N LEU A 117 1.92 23.94 -2.73
CA LEU A 117 0.54 23.88 -3.23
C LEU A 117 0.47 23.46 -4.70
N ARG A 118 1.42 23.90 -5.53
CA ARG A 118 1.50 23.49 -6.94
C ARG A 118 1.90 22.04 -7.11
N LEU A 119 2.87 21.54 -6.32
CA LEU A 119 3.26 20.14 -6.33
C LEU A 119 2.08 19.26 -5.92
N LYS A 120 1.36 19.63 -4.85
CA LYS A 120 0.17 18.91 -4.39
C LYS A 120 -0.96 18.93 -5.43
N LEU A 121 -1.16 20.06 -6.11
CA LEU A 121 -2.11 20.13 -7.21
C LEU A 121 -1.70 19.25 -8.40
N GLN A 122 -0.39 19.14 -8.67
CA GLN A 122 0.14 18.29 -9.73
C GLN A 122 0.02 16.81 -9.38
N GLU A 123 0.22 16.43 -8.11
CA GLU A 123 -0.01 15.06 -7.62
C GLU A 123 -1.48 14.65 -7.69
N LEU A 124 -2.40 15.60 -7.41
CA LEU A 124 -3.84 15.38 -7.51
C LEU A 124 -4.38 15.50 -8.93
N LYS A 125 -3.70 16.25 -9.80
CA LYS A 125 -3.96 16.23 -11.23
C LYS A 125 -3.42 14.94 -11.80
N ASP A 126 -4.33 14.01 -12.06
CA ASP A 126 -3.99 12.84 -12.87
C ASP A 126 -3.51 13.36 -14.26
N PRO A 127 -2.33 12.95 -14.73
CA PRO A 127 -1.80 13.39 -16.03
C PRO A 127 -2.76 13.10 -17.20
N SER A 128 -3.80 12.32 -16.96
CA SER A 128 -4.85 12.00 -17.92
C SER A 128 -6.01 12.99 -18.01
N GLU A 129 -6.10 14.03 -17.15
CA GLU A 129 -7.22 15.00 -17.20
C GLU A 129 -7.14 15.96 -18.40
N ASP A 130 -5.96 16.21 -18.93
CA ASP A 130 -5.72 17.13 -20.06
C ASP A 130 -5.64 16.41 -21.42
N GLU A 131 -5.86 15.08 -21.47
CA GLU A 131 -5.90 14.37 -22.74
C GLU A 131 -7.27 14.48 -23.44
N PRO A 132 -7.32 14.97 -24.71
CA PRO A 132 -8.57 15.21 -25.45
C PRO A 132 -9.40 13.95 -25.74
N ASN A 133 -8.91 12.77 -25.34
CA ASN A 133 -9.55 11.47 -25.58
C ASN A 133 -10.22 10.85 -24.33
N ILE A 134 -10.20 11.53 -23.18
CA ILE A 134 -10.80 11.01 -21.94
C ILE A 134 -12.22 11.54 -21.77
N ARG A 135 -13.14 10.65 -21.43
CA ARG A 135 -14.52 10.99 -21.08
C ARG A 135 -14.82 10.58 -19.66
N VAL A 136 -15.26 11.53 -18.84
CA VAL A 136 -15.66 11.28 -17.46
C VAL A 136 -17.17 11.10 -17.37
N ILE A 137 -17.63 9.94 -16.88
CA ILE A 137 -19.05 9.61 -16.67
C ILE A 137 -19.19 8.85 -15.36
N LEU A 138 -19.97 9.36 -14.39
CA LEU A 138 -20.19 8.77 -13.08
C LEU A 138 -18.85 8.38 -12.41
N GLU A 139 -17.88 9.30 -12.42
CA GLU A 139 -16.53 9.13 -11.84
C GLU A 139 -15.67 8.07 -12.55
N HIS A 140 -16.16 7.45 -13.61
CA HIS A 140 -15.34 6.66 -14.50
C HIS A 140 -14.57 7.58 -15.45
N ARG A 141 -13.27 7.37 -15.55
CA ARG A 141 -12.40 8.03 -16.53
C ARG A 141 -12.17 7.07 -17.69
N PHE A 142 -12.92 7.26 -18.77
CA PHE A 142 -12.88 6.41 -19.95
C PHE A 142 -11.92 6.92 -20.99
N TYR A 143 -10.99 6.10 -21.40
CA TYR A 143 -10.19 6.34 -22.59
C TYR A 143 -10.63 5.43 -23.74
N LYS A 144 -10.47 5.94 -24.97
CA LYS A 144 -10.84 5.24 -26.17
C LYS A 144 -9.73 4.30 -26.59
N GLU A 145 -10.00 3.01 -26.58
CA GLU A 145 -9.08 2.02 -27.13
C GLU A 145 -9.38 1.73 -28.60
N LYS A 146 -8.33 1.72 -29.42
CA LYS A 146 -8.36 1.22 -30.79
C LYS A 146 -7.94 -0.24 -30.76
N SER A 147 -8.61 -1.01 -31.58
CA SER A 147 -8.54 -2.45 -31.68
C SER A 147 -7.13 -3.05 -31.68
N LYS A 148 -6.95 -4.01 -30.80
CA LYS A 148 -6.05 -5.14 -30.98
C LYS A 148 -6.95 -6.39 -31.12
N SER A 149 -6.51 -7.44 -31.77
CA SER A 149 -7.27 -8.67 -32.09
C SER A 149 -7.86 -9.44 -30.88
N VAL A 150 -8.14 -8.78 -29.77
CA VAL A 150 -8.62 -9.38 -28.54
C VAL A 150 -10.14 -9.20 -28.43
N LYS A 151 -10.86 -10.30 -28.27
CA LYS A 151 -12.29 -10.28 -27.97
C LYS A 151 -12.49 -9.80 -26.52
N GLN A 152 -13.18 -8.70 -26.35
CA GLN A 152 -13.54 -8.14 -25.02
C GLN A 152 -15.06 -8.24 -24.83
N THR A 153 -15.50 -8.23 -23.58
CA THR A 153 -16.94 -8.21 -23.27
C THR A 153 -17.34 -6.85 -22.72
N CYS A 154 -18.46 -6.32 -23.21
CA CYS A 154 -19.04 -5.08 -22.73
C CYS A 154 -19.70 -5.29 -21.36
N ASP A 155 -19.26 -4.55 -20.33
CA ASP A 155 -19.80 -4.65 -18.99
C ASP A 155 -21.24 -4.11 -18.86
N LYS A 156 -21.69 -3.29 -19.81
CA LYS A 156 -23.06 -2.75 -19.82
C LYS A 156 -24.08 -3.70 -20.43
N CYS A 157 -23.78 -4.25 -21.60
CA CYS A 157 -24.75 -5.08 -22.34
C CYS A 157 -24.36 -6.57 -22.41
N SER A 158 -23.25 -6.95 -21.79
CA SER A 158 -22.74 -8.34 -21.72
C SER A 158 -22.42 -9.00 -23.06
N THR A 159 -22.42 -8.23 -24.16
CA THR A 159 -22.10 -8.73 -25.51
C THR A 159 -20.63 -8.51 -25.85
N ILE A 160 -20.12 -9.28 -26.79
CA ILE A 160 -18.71 -9.21 -27.21
C ILE A 160 -18.46 -7.90 -27.96
N ILE A 161 -17.37 -7.27 -27.66
CA ILE A 161 -16.81 -6.14 -28.40
C ILE A 161 -15.86 -6.72 -29.48
N TRP A 162 -16.21 -6.54 -30.74
CA TRP A 162 -15.38 -6.99 -31.87
C TRP A 162 -14.28 -5.94 -32.12
N GLY A 163 -13.16 -6.14 -31.53
CA GLY A 163 -12.07 -5.16 -31.51
C GLY A 163 -11.53 -4.72 -32.88
N LEU A 164 -11.63 -5.53 -33.94
CA LEU A 164 -11.19 -5.15 -35.30
C LEU A 164 -12.09 -4.11 -35.96
N LEU A 165 -13.37 -4.10 -35.58
CA LEU A 165 -14.39 -3.28 -36.26
C LEU A 165 -14.99 -2.19 -35.39
N GLN A 166 -14.81 -2.26 -34.05
CA GLN A 166 -15.49 -1.40 -33.13
C GLN A 166 -14.48 -0.77 -32.16
N THR A 167 -14.65 0.52 -31.93
CA THR A 167 -13.95 1.22 -30.84
C THR A 167 -14.71 0.99 -29.55
N TRP A 168 -13.97 0.80 -28.44
CA TRP A 168 -14.55 0.69 -27.12
C TRP A 168 -13.88 1.65 -26.15
N TYR A 169 -14.47 1.78 -24.98
CA TYR A 169 -13.99 2.59 -23.90
C TYR A 169 -13.64 1.73 -22.69
N THR A 170 -12.50 2.01 -22.07
CA THR A 170 -12.05 1.35 -20.84
C THR A 170 -11.82 2.41 -19.77
N CYS A 171 -12.35 2.17 -18.56
CA CYS A 171 -12.08 3.02 -17.41
C CYS A 171 -10.70 2.75 -16.83
N THR A 172 -9.86 3.77 -16.69
CA THR A 172 -8.52 3.67 -16.08
C THR A 172 -8.58 3.27 -14.61
N GLY A 173 -9.65 3.64 -13.89
CA GLY A 173 -9.79 3.41 -12.46
C GLY A 173 -10.21 2.00 -12.09
N CYS A 174 -11.22 1.44 -12.76
CA CYS A 174 -11.82 0.16 -12.36
C CYS A 174 -11.87 -0.88 -13.50
N SER A 175 -11.24 -0.59 -14.65
CA SER A 175 -11.22 -1.47 -15.84
C SER A 175 -12.61 -1.82 -16.39
N TYR A 176 -13.62 -0.97 -16.15
CA TYR A 176 -14.95 -1.12 -16.76
C TYR A 176 -14.84 -0.86 -18.26
N ARG A 177 -15.34 -1.80 -19.06
CA ARG A 177 -15.25 -1.75 -20.54
C ARG A 177 -16.63 -1.67 -21.15
N CYS A 178 -16.78 -0.82 -22.16
CA CYS A 178 -18.06 -0.71 -22.87
C CYS A 178 -17.91 -0.31 -24.34
N HIS A 179 -18.92 -0.66 -25.16
CA HIS A 179 -19.04 -0.16 -26.51
C HIS A 179 -19.20 1.37 -26.49
N SER A 180 -18.84 2.03 -27.57
CA SER A 180 -19.10 3.46 -27.76
C SER A 180 -20.57 3.82 -27.56
N LYS A 181 -21.50 3.01 -28.12
CA LYS A 181 -22.96 3.17 -27.97
C LYS A 181 -23.47 2.95 -26.53
N CYS A 182 -22.75 2.19 -25.73
CA CYS A 182 -23.14 1.87 -24.34
C CYS A 182 -22.64 2.89 -23.34
N LEU A 183 -21.71 3.78 -23.72
CA LEU A 183 -21.04 4.70 -22.83
C LEU A 183 -22.02 5.63 -22.08
N ASN A 184 -22.96 6.25 -22.79
CA ASN A 184 -23.96 7.15 -22.21
C ASN A 184 -25.10 6.41 -21.47
N LEU A 185 -25.15 5.09 -21.58
CA LEU A 185 -26.15 4.24 -20.91
C LEU A 185 -25.65 3.69 -19.56
N ILE A 186 -24.45 4.03 -19.13
CA ILE A 186 -23.88 3.61 -17.87
C ILE A 186 -24.67 4.28 -16.76
N THR A 187 -25.08 3.47 -15.77
CA THR A 187 -25.88 3.92 -14.61
C THR A 187 -25.17 3.66 -13.28
N LYS A 188 -23.99 3.03 -13.32
CA LYS A 188 -23.24 2.61 -12.13
C LYS A 188 -22.06 3.56 -11.92
N PRO A 189 -21.81 4.04 -10.68
CA PRO A 189 -20.64 4.82 -10.36
C PRO A 189 -19.35 3.97 -10.43
N CYS A 190 -18.22 4.64 -10.53
CA CYS A 190 -16.94 3.96 -10.56
C CYS A 190 -16.61 3.29 -9.23
N VAL A 191 -16.24 2.02 -9.26
CA VAL A 191 -15.86 1.27 -8.04
C VAL A 191 -14.60 1.88 -7.37
N ARG A 192 -13.69 2.49 -8.15
CA ARG A 192 -12.52 3.20 -7.59
C ARG A 192 -12.92 4.37 -6.69
N SER A 193 -13.97 5.10 -7.04
CA SER A 193 -14.50 6.16 -6.19
C SER A 193 -14.99 5.60 -4.84
N LYS A 194 -15.73 4.49 -4.87
CA LYS A 194 -16.13 3.80 -3.63
C LYS A 194 -14.92 3.45 -2.75
N VAL A 195 -13.83 2.92 -3.37
CA VAL A 195 -12.59 2.59 -2.65
C VAL A 195 -11.89 3.83 -2.11
N SER A 196 -12.02 4.98 -2.76
CA SER A 196 -11.43 6.24 -2.28
C SER A 196 -12.16 6.82 -1.07
N HIS A 197 -13.47 6.63 -0.98
CA HIS A 197 -14.29 7.13 0.13
C HIS A 197 -14.37 6.14 1.31
N GLN A 198 -14.37 4.85 1.03
CA GLN A 198 -14.50 3.80 2.03
C GLN A 198 -13.62 2.61 1.65
N ALA A 199 -12.36 2.65 2.11
CA ALA A 199 -11.37 1.61 1.84
C ALA A 199 -11.40 0.52 2.94
N GLU A 200 -12.56 -0.08 3.19
CA GLU A 200 -12.75 -1.10 4.22
C GLU A 200 -13.39 -2.35 3.62
N TYR A 201 -12.99 -3.51 4.13
CA TYR A 201 -13.62 -4.77 3.76
C TYR A 201 -14.88 -5.02 4.59
N GLU A 202 -15.86 -5.71 4.00
CA GLU A 202 -16.90 -6.41 4.74
C GLU A 202 -16.27 -7.64 5.40
N LEU A 203 -16.17 -7.62 6.72
CA LEU A 203 -15.47 -8.66 7.52
C LEU A 203 -16.43 -9.63 8.21
N SER A 204 -17.71 -9.49 8.04
CA SER A 204 -18.69 -10.47 8.47
C SER A 204 -18.85 -11.55 7.40
N ILE A 205 -18.86 -12.82 7.81
CA ILE A 205 -19.24 -13.91 6.91
C ILE A 205 -20.70 -13.73 6.58
N CYS A 206 -21.00 -13.64 5.27
CA CYS A 206 -22.36 -13.36 4.82
C CYS A 206 -23.37 -14.38 5.34
N PRO A 207 -24.49 -13.94 5.95
CA PRO A 207 -25.57 -14.82 6.35
C PRO A 207 -26.24 -15.43 5.11
N GLU A 208 -26.72 -16.65 5.24
CA GLU A 208 -27.55 -17.28 4.21
C GLU A 208 -28.95 -16.66 4.22
N THR A 209 -29.14 -15.56 3.50
CA THR A 209 -30.43 -14.92 3.32
C THR A 209 -31.11 -15.44 2.06
N GLY A 210 -32.42 -15.65 2.11
CA GLY A 210 -33.20 -16.05 0.94
C GLY A 210 -33.40 -14.91 -0.05
N LEU A 211 -33.83 -15.28 -1.28
CA LEU A 211 -34.10 -14.31 -2.35
C LEU A 211 -35.31 -13.40 -2.06
N ASP A 212 -36.18 -13.83 -1.16
CA ASP A 212 -37.33 -13.09 -0.66
C ASP A 212 -36.91 -11.80 0.07
N SER A 213 -35.78 -11.81 0.75
CA SER A 213 -35.22 -10.61 1.42
C SER A 213 -34.87 -9.48 0.43
N GLN A 214 -34.81 -9.78 -0.87
CA GLN A 214 -34.51 -8.84 -1.96
C GLN A 214 -35.70 -8.61 -2.90
N ASP A 215 -36.93 -8.98 -2.51
CA ASP A 215 -38.13 -8.87 -3.34
C ASP A 215 -37.95 -9.54 -4.72
N TYR A 216 -37.21 -10.64 -4.79
CA TYR A 216 -36.87 -11.34 -6.05
C TYR A 216 -36.25 -10.44 -7.13
N ARG A 217 -35.46 -9.44 -6.70
CA ARG A 217 -34.78 -8.50 -7.58
C ARG A 217 -33.25 -8.56 -7.43
N CYS A 218 -32.55 -8.34 -8.53
CA CYS A 218 -31.11 -8.20 -8.52
C CYS A 218 -30.66 -7.06 -7.58
N ALA A 219 -29.74 -7.35 -6.66
CA ALA A 219 -29.21 -6.36 -5.71
C ALA A 219 -28.66 -5.11 -6.39
N GLU A 220 -28.14 -5.23 -7.61
CA GLU A 220 -27.46 -4.12 -8.31
C GLU A 220 -28.35 -3.39 -9.32
N CYS A 221 -28.99 -4.10 -10.26
CA CYS A 221 -29.75 -3.48 -11.35
C CYS A 221 -31.27 -3.54 -11.16
N ARG A 222 -31.76 -4.16 -10.08
CA ARG A 222 -33.18 -4.29 -9.71
C ARG A 222 -34.05 -5.05 -10.71
N VAL A 223 -33.48 -5.69 -11.71
CA VAL A 223 -34.20 -6.58 -12.64
C VAL A 223 -34.73 -7.79 -11.85
N PRO A 224 -35.95 -8.29 -12.15
CA PRO A 224 -36.47 -9.51 -11.53
C PRO A 224 -35.56 -10.71 -11.79
N ILE A 225 -35.36 -11.53 -10.76
CA ILE A 225 -34.51 -12.76 -10.81
C ILE A 225 -35.25 -13.90 -10.13
N SER A 226 -34.91 -15.13 -10.51
CA SER A 226 -35.52 -16.33 -9.96
C SER A 226 -34.51 -17.47 -9.85
N LEU A 227 -34.65 -18.32 -8.87
CA LEU A 227 -33.86 -19.56 -8.73
C LEU A 227 -34.14 -20.55 -9.86
N ARG A 228 -35.32 -20.45 -10.52
CA ARG A 228 -35.69 -21.28 -11.67
C ARG A 228 -35.18 -20.78 -13.05
N GLY A 229 -34.42 -19.69 -13.05
CA GLY A 229 -33.78 -19.14 -14.24
C GLY A 229 -34.64 -18.23 -15.10
N VAL A 230 -35.93 -18.04 -14.82
CA VAL A 230 -36.84 -17.16 -15.55
C VAL A 230 -37.37 -16.05 -14.64
N PRO A 231 -37.29 -14.77 -15.02
CA PRO A 231 -36.75 -14.14 -16.25
C PRO A 231 -35.21 -14.09 -16.33
N SER A 232 -34.50 -14.22 -15.21
CA SER A 232 -33.04 -14.31 -15.16
C SER A 232 -32.63 -15.17 -13.94
N GLU A 233 -31.60 -15.98 -14.14
CA GLU A 233 -31.04 -16.80 -13.06
C GLU A 233 -30.48 -15.94 -11.92
N ALA A 234 -30.88 -16.28 -10.69
CA ALA A 234 -30.34 -15.66 -9.48
C ALA A 234 -28.99 -16.31 -9.14
N ARG A 235 -27.94 -15.50 -9.00
CA ARG A 235 -26.59 -15.92 -8.61
C ARG A 235 -26.17 -15.22 -7.34
N GLN A 236 -25.81 -15.99 -6.34
CA GLN A 236 -25.36 -15.45 -5.04
C GLN A 236 -23.91 -15.00 -5.13
N CYS A 237 -23.62 -13.87 -4.48
CA CYS A 237 -22.28 -13.35 -4.29
C CYS A 237 -21.79 -13.68 -2.88
N ASP A 238 -20.74 -14.47 -2.76
CA ASP A 238 -20.18 -14.89 -1.45
C ASP A 238 -19.55 -13.73 -0.66
N TYR A 239 -19.26 -12.59 -1.31
CA TYR A 239 -18.74 -11.41 -0.60
C TYR A 239 -19.82 -10.58 0.08
N THR A 240 -20.98 -10.42 -0.58
CA THR A 240 -22.10 -9.60 -0.05
C THR A 240 -23.26 -10.41 0.50
N GLY A 241 -23.33 -11.72 0.23
CA GLY A 241 -24.45 -12.57 0.54
C GLY A 241 -25.68 -12.35 -0.34
N LEU A 242 -25.68 -11.34 -1.21
CA LEU A 242 -26.81 -10.93 -2.01
C LEU A 242 -26.88 -11.65 -3.35
N TYR A 243 -28.08 -11.66 -3.96
CA TYR A 243 -28.36 -12.29 -5.26
C TYR A 243 -28.34 -11.26 -6.40
N TYR A 244 -27.78 -11.68 -7.52
CA TYR A 244 -27.58 -10.87 -8.72
C TYR A 244 -28.08 -11.60 -9.96
N CYS A 245 -28.45 -10.84 -11.00
CA CYS A 245 -28.76 -11.39 -12.31
C CYS A 245 -27.49 -11.81 -13.07
N SER A 246 -27.65 -12.58 -14.14
CA SER A 246 -26.54 -13.03 -15.00
C SER A 246 -25.71 -11.89 -15.61
N ASN A 247 -26.28 -10.70 -15.78
CA ASN A 247 -25.53 -9.53 -16.28
C ASN A 247 -24.64 -8.89 -15.21
N CYS A 248 -25.05 -8.94 -13.95
CA CYS A 248 -24.28 -8.37 -12.82
C CYS A 248 -23.37 -9.38 -12.14
N HIS A 249 -23.54 -10.68 -12.42
CA HIS A 249 -22.75 -11.75 -11.84
C HIS A 249 -22.32 -12.76 -12.89
N TRP A 250 -21.03 -12.78 -13.19
CA TRP A 250 -20.44 -13.64 -14.22
C TRP A 250 -19.77 -14.90 -13.67
N ASN A 251 -20.03 -15.24 -12.42
CA ASN A 251 -19.34 -16.30 -11.69
C ASN A 251 -17.81 -16.08 -11.62
N ASP A 252 -17.38 -14.81 -11.60
CA ASP A 252 -15.99 -14.47 -11.28
C ASP A 252 -15.66 -14.98 -9.87
N GLN A 253 -14.43 -15.43 -9.66
CA GLN A 253 -13.98 -15.97 -8.39
C GLN A 253 -12.99 -15.04 -7.72
N ALA A 254 -13.13 -14.88 -6.40
CA ALA A 254 -12.20 -14.13 -5.56
C ALA A 254 -12.07 -14.75 -4.18
N VAL A 255 -10.94 -14.53 -3.54
CA VAL A 255 -10.73 -14.85 -2.13
C VAL A 255 -11.54 -13.88 -1.28
N ILE A 256 -12.30 -14.41 -0.31
CA ILE A 256 -13.21 -13.60 0.53
C ILE A 256 -12.49 -13.21 1.83
N PRO A 257 -12.27 -11.90 2.08
CA PRO A 257 -11.52 -11.44 3.25
C PRO A 257 -12.07 -11.95 4.58
N ALA A 258 -13.40 -11.96 4.75
CA ALA A 258 -14.05 -12.45 5.95
C ALA A 258 -13.71 -13.93 6.24
N ARG A 259 -13.70 -14.78 5.20
CA ARG A 259 -13.35 -16.21 5.34
C ARG A 259 -11.87 -16.41 5.68
N VAL A 260 -10.99 -15.61 5.08
CA VAL A 260 -9.57 -15.65 5.42
C VAL A 260 -9.34 -15.29 6.88
N ILE A 261 -9.96 -14.21 7.36
CA ILE A 261 -9.72 -13.71 8.72
C ILE A 261 -10.35 -14.61 9.78
N HIS A 262 -11.52 -15.16 9.53
CA HIS A 262 -12.21 -15.99 10.52
C HIS A 262 -11.83 -17.47 10.46
N ASN A 263 -11.59 -18.00 9.27
CA ASN A 263 -11.43 -19.44 9.06
C ASN A 263 -10.10 -19.82 8.41
N TRP A 264 -9.24 -18.88 8.06
CA TRP A 264 -8.01 -19.08 7.27
C TRP A 264 -8.27 -19.81 5.94
N ASP A 265 -9.47 -19.52 5.33
CA ASP A 265 -9.96 -20.14 4.09
C ASP A 265 -9.66 -19.24 2.90
N PHE A 266 -8.79 -19.71 2.01
CA PHE A 266 -8.34 -19.01 0.80
C PHE A 266 -9.01 -19.56 -0.48
N GLU A 267 -10.00 -20.44 -0.34
CA GLU A 267 -10.70 -20.96 -1.51
C GLU A 267 -11.44 -19.83 -2.25
N PRO A 268 -11.18 -19.65 -3.57
CA PRO A 268 -11.86 -18.62 -4.34
C PRO A 268 -13.36 -18.93 -4.46
N ARG A 269 -14.18 -17.96 -4.07
CA ARG A 269 -15.66 -18.05 -4.09
C ARG A 269 -16.25 -17.18 -5.18
N LYS A 270 -17.48 -17.49 -5.60
CA LYS A 270 -18.18 -16.76 -6.66
C LYS A 270 -18.61 -15.39 -6.16
N VAL A 271 -18.28 -14.34 -6.91
CA VAL A 271 -18.61 -12.96 -6.56
C VAL A 271 -19.22 -12.20 -7.71
N SER A 272 -20.00 -11.17 -7.39
CA SER A 272 -20.56 -10.26 -8.39
C SER A 272 -19.46 -9.45 -9.10
N ARG A 273 -19.77 -8.91 -10.26
CA ARG A 273 -18.82 -8.07 -11.03
C ARG A 273 -18.34 -6.84 -10.25
N CYS A 274 -19.25 -6.22 -9.50
CA CYS A 274 -18.91 -5.08 -8.66
C CYS A 274 -17.96 -5.48 -7.52
N SER A 275 -18.30 -6.57 -6.82
CA SER A 275 -17.48 -7.10 -5.72
C SER A 275 -16.10 -7.55 -6.22
N MET A 276 -16.04 -8.23 -7.36
CA MET A 276 -14.77 -8.65 -7.96
C MET A 276 -13.84 -7.46 -8.23
N ARG A 277 -14.36 -6.37 -8.82
CA ARG A 277 -13.57 -5.16 -9.05
C ARG A 277 -13.14 -4.48 -7.75
N TYR A 278 -14.05 -4.43 -6.78
CA TYR A 278 -13.74 -3.89 -5.47
C TYR A 278 -12.60 -4.67 -4.78
N LEU A 279 -12.72 -5.97 -4.71
CA LEU A 279 -11.71 -6.84 -4.12
C LEU A 279 -10.37 -6.75 -4.87
N ALA A 280 -10.41 -6.69 -6.20
CA ALA A 280 -9.20 -6.52 -7.01
C ALA A 280 -8.47 -5.19 -6.77
N LEU A 281 -9.20 -4.10 -6.51
CA LEU A 281 -8.63 -2.79 -6.16
C LEU A 281 -8.12 -2.73 -4.72
N MET A 282 -8.69 -3.55 -3.85
CA MET A 282 -8.36 -3.56 -2.42
C MET A 282 -7.28 -4.57 -2.05
N VAL A 283 -7.03 -5.59 -2.89
CA VAL A 283 -6.22 -6.76 -2.55
C VAL A 283 -4.82 -6.44 -2.02
N SER A 284 -4.18 -5.41 -2.57
CA SER A 284 -2.83 -4.97 -2.16
C SER A 284 -2.83 -3.85 -1.12
N ARG A 285 -4.00 -3.38 -0.67
CA ARG A 285 -4.08 -2.32 0.34
C ARG A 285 -3.90 -2.86 1.73
N PRO A 286 -2.97 -2.34 2.54
CA PRO A 286 -2.75 -2.78 3.91
C PRO A 286 -3.78 -2.15 4.86
N VAL A 287 -4.98 -2.72 4.90
CA VAL A 287 -6.11 -2.22 5.71
C VAL A 287 -6.55 -3.18 6.82
N LEU A 288 -5.94 -4.37 6.89
CA LEU A 288 -6.34 -5.42 7.82
C LEU A 288 -5.45 -5.39 9.07
N LYS A 289 -6.03 -4.99 10.21
CA LYS A 289 -5.39 -5.04 11.52
C LYS A 289 -5.74 -6.36 12.20
N LEU A 290 -4.99 -7.41 11.89
CA LEU A 290 -5.32 -8.78 12.30
C LEU A 290 -5.45 -8.96 13.80
N ARG A 291 -4.61 -8.29 14.60
CA ARG A 291 -4.67 -8.37 16.07
C ARG A 291 -5.95 -7.80 16.68
N GLU A 292 -6.49 -6.75 16.05
CA GLU A 292 -7.74 -6.14 16.50
C GLU A 292 -8.95 -6.98 16.05
N ILE A 293 -8.87 -7.56 14.82
CA ILE A 293 -9.99 -8.29 14.21
C ILE A 293 -10.08 -9.73 14.74
N ASN A 294 -8.99 -10.48 14.69
CA ASN A 294 -8.92 -11.85 15.16
C ASN A 294 -7.52 -12.21 15.71
N PRO A 295 -7.25 -11.93 16.99
CA PRO A 295 -5.97 -12.23 17.62
C PRO A 295 -5.68 -13.73 17.69
N LEU A 296 -6.69 -14.59 17.64
CA LEU A 296 -6.53 -16.04 17.73
C LEU A 296 -5.78 -16.63 16.54
N LEU A 297 -5.78 -15.97 15.38
CA LEU A 297 -5.01 -16.43 14.21
C LEU A 297 -3.53 -16.63 14.54
N PHE A 298 -2.95 -15.77 15.39
CA PHE A 298 -1.56 -15.87 15.81
C PHE A 298 -1.27 -17.06 16.73
N ASN A 299 -2.29 -17.75 17.24
CA ASN A 299 -2.13 -18.96 18.03
C ASN A 299 -2.18 -20.24 17.18
N TYR A 300 -2.77 -20.16 15.99
CA TYR A 300 -3.03 -21.34 15.15
C TYR A 300 -2.23 -21.33 13.84
N VAL A 301 -1.72 -20.17 13.40
CA VAL A 301 -1.02 -20.02 12.12
C VAL A 301 0.44 -19.67 12.40
N GLU A 302 1.31 -20.68 12.35
CA GLU A 302 2.73 -20.53 12.66
C GLU A 302 3.43 -19.57 11.70
N GLU A 303 3.10 -19.63 10.41
CA GLU A 303 3.65 -18.77 9.37
C GLU A 303 3.35 -17.28 9.63
N LEU A 304 2.18 -16.99 10.18
CA LEU A 304 1.80 -15.63 10.54
C LEU A 304 2.63 -15.08 11.70
N VAL A 305 2.96 -15.94 12.67
CA VAL A 305 3.84 -15.62 13.81
C VAL A 305 5.26 -15.34 13.32
N GLU A 306 5.77 -16.20 12.43
CA GLU A 306 7.09 -16.02 11.82
C GLU A 306 7.20 -14.70 11.04
N ILE A 307 6.25 -14.42 10.15
CA ILE A 307 6.20 -13.18 9.38
C ILE A 307 6.15 -11.96 10.30
N ARG A 308 5.35 -12.02 11.36
CA ARG A 308 5.27 -10.94 12.33
C ARG A 308 6.62 -10.68 13.00
N LYS A 309 7.33 -11.73 13.42
CA LYS A 309 8.66 -11.61 14.01
C LYS A 309 9.63 -10.96 13.04
N LEU A 310 9.69 -11.41 11.78
CA LEU A 310 10.55 -10.82 10.75
C LEU A 310 10.22 -9.34 10.53
N ARG A 311 8.95 -8.96 10.54
CA ARG A 311 8.54 -7.54 10.43
C ARG A 311 8.99 -6.73 11.63
N GLN A 312 8.86 -7.25 12.85
CA GLN A 312 9.35 -6.59 14.06
C GLN A 312 10.87 -6.39 14.01
N ASP A 313 11.62 -7.39 13.56
CA ASP A 313 13.06 -7.28 13.37
C ASP A 313 13.40 -6.21 12.31
N ILE A 314 12.70 -6.15 11.19
CA ILE A 314 12.88 -5.12 10.16
C ILE A 314 12.60 -3.71 10.71
N LEU A 315 11.58 -3.55 11.56
CA LEU A 315 11.30 -2.27 12.22
C LEU A 315 12.45 -1.86 13.16
N LEU A 316 13.08 -2.82 13.85
CA LEU A 316 14.27 -2.56 14.65
C LEU A 316 15.52 -2.23 13.81
N MET A 317 15.59 -2.75 12.59
CA MET A 317 16.67 -2.46 11.63
C MET A 317 16.50 -1.09 10.93
N LYS A 318 15.28 -0.61 10.77
CA LYS A 318 14.97 0.65 10.07
C LYS A 318 15.81 1.86 10.51
N PRO A 319 16.03 2.15 11.81
CA PRO A 319 16.86 3.28 12.26
C PRO A 319 18.30 3.23 11.74
N TYR A 320 18.86 2.05 11.52
CA TYR A 320 20.19 1.88 10.95
C TYR A 320 20.22 2.38 9.51
N PHE A 321 19.21 2.03 8.70
CA PHE A 321 19.16 2.36 7.27
C PHE A 321 18.89 3.83 6.99
N ILE A 322 18.00 4.47 7.75
CA ILE A 322 17.68 5.90 7.57
C ILE A 322 18.84 6.82 7.98
N THR A 323 19.79 6.32 8.77
CA THR A 323 20.98 7.06 9.22
C THR A 323 22.28 6.59 8.56
N CYS A 324 22.21 5.64 7.62
CA CYS A 324 23.34 5.10 6.88
C CYS A 324 23.32 5.58 5.43
N LYS A 325 24.34 6.34 5.02
CA LYS A 325 24.43 6.85 3.65
C LYS A 325 24.52 5.72 2.61
N GLU A 326 25.32 4.69 2.89
CA GLU A 326 25.48 3.52 2.01
C GLU A 326 24.18 2.75 1.81
N ALA A 327 23.40 2.56 2.89
CA ALA A 327 22.10 1.91 2.83
C ALA A 327 21.05 2.72 2.04
N MET A 328 21.11 4.07 2.14
CA MET A 328 20.26 4.96 1.37
C MET A 328 20.64 4.98 -0.12
N GLU A 329 21.93 5.02 -0.44
CA GLU A 329 22.43 4.94 -1.81
C GLU A 329 22.09 3.59 -2.46
N ALA A 330 22.23 2.49 -1.72
CA ALA A 330 21.84 1.15 -2.15
C ALA A 330 20.31 0.93 -2.14
N ARG A 331 19.53 1.90 -1.63
CA ARG A 331 18.07 1.84 -1.53
C ARG A 331 17.56 0.56 -0.86
N LEU A 332 18.20 0.11 0.21
CA LEU A 332 17.89 -1.18 0.84
C LEU A 332 16.42 -1.30 1.25
N LEU A 333 15.83 -0.28 1.86
CA LEU A 333 14.40 -0.32 2.27
C LEU A 333 13.44 -0.48 1.08
N LEU A 334 13.81 -0.02 -0.13
CA LEU A 334 12.98 -0.19 -1.32
C LEU A 334 12.95 -1.62 -1.85
N GLN A 335 13.80 -2.52 -1.34
CA GLN A 335 13.76 -3.94 -1.71
C GLN A 335 12.46 -4.63 -1.23
N LEU A 336 11.76 -4.07 -0.24
CA LEU A 336 10.42 -4.51 0.13
C LEU A 336 9.35 -4.20 -0.93
N GLN A 337 9.71 -3.46 -1.98
CA GLN A 337 8.84 -3.17 -3.14
C GLN A 337 7.45 -2.68 -2.73
N ASP A 338 6.40 -3.41 -3.11
CA ASP A 338 5.00 -3.05 -2.84
C ASP A 338 4.59 -3.21 -1.36
N ARG A 339 5.51 -3.71 -0.50
CA ARG A 339 5.26 -3.96 0.93
C ARG A 339 5.93 -2.95 1.84
N GLN A 340 5.99 -1.68 1.43
CA GLN A 340 6.60 -0.62 2.24
C GLN A 340 5.91 -0.44 3.61
N HIS A 341 4.65 -0.83 3.74
CA HIS A 341 3.94 -0.83 5.03
C HIS A 341 4.60 -1.74 6.09
N PHE A 342 5.47 -2.69 5.69
CA PHE A 342 6.22 -3.53 6.63
C PHE A 342 7.33 -2.78 7.37
N VAL A 343 7.80 -1.65 6.84
CA VAL A 343 8.73 -0.73 7.52
C VAL A 343 8.03 0.38 8.29
N GLU A 344 6.71 0.42 8.30
CA GLU A 344 5.92 1.41 9.04
C GLU A 344 5.32 0.83 10.32
N ASN A 345 4.82 -0.39 10.25
CA ASN A 345 4.20 -1.09 11.39
C ASN A 345 4.26 -2.62 11.22
N ASP A 346 3.93 -3.35 12.28
CA ASP A 346 3.89 -4.82 12.28
C ASP A 346 2.46 -5.41 12.29
N ASP A 347 1.42 -4.59 12.40
CA ASP A 347 0.03 -5.03 12.57
C ASP A 347 -0.84 -4.94 11.31
N MET A 348 -0.47 -4.07 10.35
CA MET A 348 -1.26 -3.87 9.13
C MET A 348 -0.88 -4.88 8.05
N TYR A 349 -1.88 -5.55 7.49
CA TYR A 349 -1.74 -6.52 6.40
C TYR A 349 -2.66 -6.16 5.24
N SER A 350 -2.23 -6.48 4.03
CA SER A 350 -3.10 -6.55 2.86
C SER A 350 -3.65 -7.97 2.70
N LEU A 351 -4.75 -8.12 1.97
CA LEU A 351 -5.26 -9.47 1.64
C LEU A 351 -4.22 -10.25 0.80
N GLN A 352 -3.45 -9.55 -0.05
CA GLN A 352 -2.37 -10.15 -0.83
C GLN A 352 -1.27 -10.71 0.06
N ASP A 353 -0.93 -10.03 1.15
CA ASP A 353 0.06 -10.55 2.11
C ASP A 353 -0.40 -11.87 2.70
N LEU A 354 -1.68 -11.97 3.11
CA LEU A 354 -2.23 -13.20 3.67
C LEU A 354 -2.25 -14.34 2.66
N ILE A 355 -2.60 -14.06 1.40
CA ILE A 355 -2.55 -15.04 0.30
C ILE A 355 -1.10 -15.51 0.08
N ASP A 356 -0.13 -14.60 0.13
CA ASP A 356 1.28 -14.92 -0.07
C ASP A 356 1.89 -15.63 1.14
N ILE A 357 1.40 -15.38 2.36
CA ILE A 357 1.74 -16.16 3.56
C ILE A 357 1.28 -17.59 3.39
N ASN A 358 -0.01 -17.81 3.11
CA ASN A 358 -0.57 -19.14 2.92
C ASN A 358 0.11 -19.92 1.77
N ALA A 359 0.61 -19.24 0.75
CA ALA A 359 1.35 -19.83 -0.35
C ALA A 359 2.85 -20.04 -0.07
N GLY A 360 3.36 -19.66 1.10
CA GLY A 360 4.78 -19.73 1.47
C GLY A 360 5.71 -18.73 0.76
N ARG A 361 5.19 -17.93 -0.18
CA ARG A 361 5.99 -16.99 -0.96
C ARG A 361 6.52 -15.82 -0.14
N LEU A 362 5.70 -15.34 0.79
CA LEU A 362 6.08 -14.18 1.59
C LEU A 362 7.16 -14.53 2.62
N SER A 363 7.11 -15.71 3.24
CA SER A 363 8.11 -16.16 4.20
C SER A 363 9.50 -16.21 3.55
N CYS A 364 9.62 -16.86 2.38
CA CYS A 364 10.88 -16.92 1.65
C CYS A 364 11.44 -15.52 1.31
N SER A 365 10.64 -14.68 0.66
CA SER A 365 11.06 -13.34 0.21
C SER A 365 11.43 -12.42 1.39
N LEU A 366 10.68 -12.50 2.48
CA LEU A 366 10.93 -11.65 3.65
C LEU A 366 12.17 -12.12 4.43
N THR A 367 12.40 -13.44 4.52
CA THR A 367 13.61 -14.01 5.13
C THR A 367 14.87 -13.62 4.35
N GLU A 368 14.82 -13.65 3.01
CA GLU A 368 15.93 -13.19 2.17
C GLU A 368 16.22 -11.70 2.41
N THR A 369 15.18 -10.87 2.43
CA THR A 369 15.32 -9.43 2.70
C THR A 369 15.85 -9.17 4.10
N HIS A 370 15.35 -9.86 5.12
CA HIS A 370 15.83 -9.78 6.49
C HIS A 370 17.31 -10.15 6.60
N THR A 371 17.71 -11.24 5.95
CA THR A 371 19.11 -11.70 5.93
C THR A 371 20.03 -10.67 5.28
N LEU A 372 19.61 -10.09 4.16
CA LEU A 372 20.35 -9.04 3.49
C LEU A 372 20.49 -7.79 4.38
N PHE A 373 19.42 -7.40 5.08
CA PHE A 373 19.42 -6.28 5.99
C PHE A 373 20.34 -6.53 7.19
N ALA A 374 20.24 -7.70 7.78
CA ALA A 374 21.11 -8.10 8.90
C ALA A 374 22.60 -8.13 8.47
N LYS A 375 22.89 -8.65 7.28
CA LYS A 375 24.25 -8.67 6.72
C LYS A 375 24.82 -7.28 6.57
N HIS A 376 24.09 -6.33 5.99
CA HIS A 376 24.54 -4.95 5.87
C HIS A 376 24.87 -4.33 7.24
N ILE A 377 24.02 -4.55 8.25
CA ILE A 377 24.21 -3.95 9.58
C ILE A 377 25.38 -4.58 10.33
N LYS A 378 25.52 -5.91 10.24
CA LYS A 378 26.47 -6.65 11.08
C LYS A 378 27.84 -6.87 10.43
N LEU A 379 27.90 -6.93 9.08
CA LEU A 379 29.09 -7.39 8.36
C LEU A 379 29.60 -6.38 7.34
N ASP A 380 28.73 -5.78 6.55
CA ASP A 380 29.14 -5.04 5.35
C ASP A 380 29.44 -3.56 5.63
N CYS A 381 28.81 -2.96 6.65
CA CYS A 381 28.93 -1.53 6.93
C CYS A 381 29.49 -1.23 8.33
N GLU A 382 30.73 -0.75 8.40
CA GLU A 382 31.40 -0.40 9.67
C GLU A 382 30.60 0.64 10.49
N ARG A 383 29.96 1.61 9.84
CA ARG A 383 29.13 2.63 10.50
C ARG A 383 27.89 2.03 11.17
N CYS A 384 27.31 1.02 10.58
CA CYS A 384 26.17 0.31 11.17
C CYS A 384 26.62 -0.61 12.30
N GLN A 385 27.74 -1.29 12.14
CA GLN A 385 28.35 -2.09 13.21
C GLN A 385 28.68 -1.26 14.44
N ALA A 386 29.24 -0.07 14.27
CA ALA A 386 29.55 0.84 15.35
C ALA A 386 28.35 1.32 16.16
N LYS A 387 27.13 1.14 15.67
CA LYS A 387 25.87 1.43 16.40
C LYS A 387 25.34 0.24 17.21
N GLY A 388 26.07 -0.86 17.24
CA GLY A 388 25.74 -2.01 18.08
C GLY A 388 25.89 -1.69 19.57
N PHE A 389 25.36 -2.56 20.38
CA PHE A 389 25.35 -2.45 21.83
C PHE A 389 26.32 -3.46 22.45
N VAL A 390 26.84 -3.11 23.63
CA VAL A 390 27.58 -4.04 24.49
C VAL A 390 26.73 -4.28 25.73
N CYS A 391 26.63 -5.54 26.16
CA CYS A 391 25.87 -5.87 27.36
C CYS A 391 26.51 -5.27 28.59
N GLU A 392 25.85 -4.31 29.24
CA GLU A 392 26.34 -3.64 30.44
C GLU A 392 26.35 -4.58 31.68
N LEU A 393 25.66 -5.71 31.62
CA LEU A 393 25.55 -6.65 32.75
C LEU A 393 26.76 -7.59 32.84
N CYS A 394 27.09 -8.33 31.77
CA CYS A 394 28.26 -9.18 31.75
C CYS A 394 29.55 -8.45 31.33
N LYS A 395 29.43 -7.36 30.56
CA LYS A 395 30.54 -6.60 29.98
C LYS A 395 31.42 -7.43 29.04
N GLU A 396 30.95 -8.55 28.56
CA GLU A 396 31.58 -9.32 27.48
C GLU A 396 31.56 -8.50 26.21
N GLY A 397 32.66 -8.57 25.43
CA GLY A 397 32.92 -7.67 24.32
C GLY A 397 32.09 -7.88 23.05
N ASP A 398 31.09 -8.74 23.08
CA ASP A 398 30.24 -9.02 21.92
C ASP A 398 29.36 -7.84 21.57
N VAL A 399 29.28 -7.57 20.27
CA VAL A 399 28.41 -6.52 19.75
C VAL A 399 27.02 -7.09 19.52
N LEU A 400 26.05 -6.54 20.24
CA LEU A 400 24.65 -6.97 20.20
C LEU A 400 23.81 -6.02 19.36
N PHE A 401 22.82 -6.60 18.68
CA PHE A 401 21.81 -5.84 17.95
C PHE A 401 20.40 -6.19 18.47
N PRO A 402 19.46 -5.23 18.49
CA PRO A 402 18.14 -5.44 19.08
C PRO A 402 17.29 -6.51 18.35
N PHE A 403 17.65 -6.85 17.11
CA PHE A 403 17.00 -7.87 16.29
C PHE A 403 17.67 -9.24 16.37
N ASP A 404 18.67 -9.43 17.25
CA ASP A 404 19.30 -10.74 17.46
C ASP A 404 18.42 -11.62 18.35
N SER A 405 18.37 -12.92 18.04
CA SER A 405 17.53 -13.87 18.77
C SER A 405 17.93 -14.08 20.22
N HIS A 406 19.19 -13.82 20.56
CA HIS A 406 19.76 -13.98 21.91
C HIS A 406 19.77 -12.67 22.73
N THR A 407 19.16 -11.60 22.22
CA THR A 407 19.10 -10.31 22.90
C THR A 407 17.73 -10.03 23.51
N SER A 408 17.71 -9.14 24.47
CA SER A 408 16.53 -8.54 25.06
C SER A 408 16.73 -7.04 25.18
N MET A 409 15.68 -6.28 24.91
CA MET A 409 15.70 -4.82 24.92
C MET A 409 14.86 -4.29 26.07
N CYS A 410 15.41 -3.33 26.81
CA CYS A 410 14.65 -2.61 27.82
C CYS A 410 13.59 -1.72 27.17
N MET A 411 12.34 -1.88 27.58
CA MET A 411 11.20 -1.16 27.00
C MET A 411 11.24 0.37 27.26
N ASP A 412 11.87 0.79 28.38
CA ASP A 412 11.89 2.21 28.79
C ASP A 412 13.00 3.02 28.10
N CYS A 413 14.18 2.42 27.90
CA CYS A 413 15.36 3.16 27.42
C CYS A 413 16.02 2.55 26.18
N SER A 414 15.45 1.49 25.62
CA SER A 414 15.94 0.76 24.44
C SER A 414 17.39 0.26 24.54
N ALA A 415 17.93 0.09 25.76
CA ALA A 415 19.21 -0.56 25.95
C ALA A 415 19.09 -2.05 25.66
N VAL A 416 20.11 -2.64 25.01
CA VAL A 416 20.13 -4.03 24.58
C VAL A 416 21.09 -4.82 25.47
N PHE A 417 20.67 -6.01 25.87
CA PHE A 417 21.41 -6.92 26.73
C PHE A 417 21.33 -8.34 26.16
N HIS A 418 22.21 -9.24 26.56
CA HIS A 418 21.95 -10.66 26.36
C HIS A 418 20.66 -11.03 27.09
N ARG A 419 19.87 -11.90 26.48
CA ARG A 419 18.58 -12.30 27.03
C ARG A 419 18.74 -12.91 28.42
N ASP A 420 19.69 -13.84 28.57
CA ASP A 420 19.96 -14.53 29.82
C ASP A 420 20.42 -13.54 30.89
N CYS A 421 21.39 -12.67 30.60
CA CYS A 421 21.83 -11.63 31.52
C CYS A 421 20.69 -10.73 31.99
N TYR A 422 19.75 -10.40 31.10
CA TYR A 422 18.65 -9.50 31.45
C TYR A 422 17.61 -10.16 32.36
N TYR A 423 17.28 -11.43 32.12
CA TYR A 423 16.33 -12.17 32.94
C TYR A 423 16.92 -12.62 34.27
N ASP A 424 18.18 -13.06 34.30
CA ASP A 424 18.87 -13.44 35.51
C ASP A 424 19.03 -12.26 36.50
N ASN A 425 19.13 -11.04 35.97
CA ASN A 425 19.24 -9.82 36.77
C ASN A 425 17.87 -9.21 37.14
N SER A 426 16.83 -10.02 37.26
CA SER A 426 15.47 -9.62 37.63
C SER A 426 14.89 -8.48 36.78
N THR A 427 15.26 -8.40 35.51
CA THR A 427 14.81 -7.38 34.53
C THR A 427 15.13 -5.93 34.93
N THR A 428 16.03 -5.68 35.87
CA THR A 428 16.44 -4.32 36.25
C THR A 428 17.44 -3.77 35.23
N CYS A 429 17.06 -2.68 34.57
CA CYS A 429 17.91 -2.03 33.58
C CYS A 429 18.91 -1.07 34.26
N PRO A 430 20.24 -1.30 34.16
CA PRO A 430 21.25 -0.39 34.74
C PRO A 430 21.16 1.05 34.20
N LYS A 431 20.87 1.21 32.93
CA LYS A 431 20.71 2.52 32.29
C LYS A 431 19.50 3.27 32.86
N CYS A 432 18.36 2.62 33.04
CA CYS A 432 17.17 3.21 33.64
C CYS A 432 17.44 3.59 35.09
N ALA A 433 18.14 2.76 35.87
CA ALA A 433 18.53 3.09 37.26
C ALA A 433 19.38 4.37 37.31
N ARG A 434 20.39 4.49 36.44
CA ARG A 434 21.21 5.71 36.34
C ARG A 434 20.42 6.94 35.93
N LEU A 435 19.50 6.80 34.96
CA LEU A 435 18.63 7.89 34.51
C LEU A 435 17.70 8.38 35.63
N ASN A 436 17.14 7.45 36.41
CA ASN A 436 16.26 7.77 37.52
C ASN A 436 17.02 8.49 38.65
N LEU A 437 18.23 8.03 38.98
CA LEU A 437 19.10 8.72 39.95
C LEU A 437 19.42 10.14 39.49
N ARG A 438 19.74 10.35 38.21
CA ARG A 438 19.99 11.71 37.67
C ARG A 438 18.74 12.59 37.74
N LYS A 439 17.56 12.06 37.43
CA LYS A 439 16.30 12.80 37.55
C LYS A 439 16.03 13.19 39.01
N GLN A 440 16.29 12.30 39.98
CA GLN A 440 16.12 12.58 41.40
C GLN A 440 17.12 13.61 41.92
N SER A 441 18.37 13.60 41.43
CA SER A 441 19.36 14.61 41.80
C SER A 441 18.98 15.99 41.28
N LEU A 442 18.46 16.09 40.04
CA LEU A 442 17.99 17.36 39.48
C LEU A 442 16.73 17.91 40.18
N LEU A 443 15.92 17.04 40.78
CA LEU A 443 14.76 17.46 41.59
C LEU A 443 15.09 17.79 43.04
N ARG A 444 16.30 17.42 43.53
CA ARG A 444 16.78 17.69 44.90
C ARG A 444 17.63 18.96 45.03
N ASP A 445 17.89 19.67 43.91
CA ASP A 445 18.52 20.99 43.94
C ASP A 445 17.51 22.14 43.72
N PRO A 446 16.69 22.48 44.71
CA PRO A 446 15.97 23.73 44.73
C PRO A 446 16.61 24.63 45.81
N SER A 447 17.90 24.92 45.72
CA SER A 447 18.54 25.88 46.62
C SER A 447 19.61 26.64 45.87
N VAL A 448 19.17 27.56 45.02
CA VAL A 448 19.77 28.87 44.99
C VAL A 448 18.76 29.78 45.67
N GLU A 449 18.81 29.79 46.99
CA GLU A 449 18.27 30.91 47.77
C GLU A 449 18.86 32.19 47.21
N LEU A 450 17.97 33.03 46.68
CA LEU A 450 18.21 34.46 46.61
C LEU A 450 18.56 34.96 48.04
N GLN A 451 19.81 35.17 48.30
CA GLN A 451 20.21 36.08 49.35
C GLN A 451 20.48 37.45 48.74
N ALA A 452 19.55 38.36 49.10
CA ALA A 452 19.57 39.82 49.21
C ALA A 452 20.55 40.62 48.35
#